data_d52019fd12798313c89c0822aa4020a2
#
_entry.id   d52019fd12798313c89c0822aa4020a2
#
_cell.length_a   1.000
_cell.length_b   1.000
_cell.length_c   1.000
_cell.angle_alpha   90.00
_cell.angle_beta   90.00
_cell.angle_gamma   90.00
#
_symmetry.space_group_name_H-M   'P 1'
#
loop_
_entity.id
_entity.type
_entity.pdbx_description
1 polymer ?
#
loop_
_entity_poly.entity_id
_entity_poly.type
_entity_poly.pdbx_seq_one_letter_code
_entity_poly.pdbx_strand_id
1 'polypeptide(L)'
;NFRIIAVVDGNIQDKDTVPVMTFGIREQADITASEIDITTRGVQFDLHYRNITSRMNIPIPGLFSVFNAMGAAGVALSLGWSLDSIKSGLENMVSVSGRLEPLPTGKHAFTVLLDYAHTPDALENVLKTVRGFAAGRVVTLFGCGGDRDHAKRPIMGEVAGRYSDFLIVTSDNPRSEDPMAIIQDIEEGVKKSGCEHVIIENRREAIRYALENARKNDVIILAGKGHENYQEINGGKHHFDEKEIVAELLGTD
;
A
#
# COMPACT_ATOMS: atom_id res chain seq x y z
N ASN A 1 -35.77 -5.31 0.55
CA ASN A 1 -35.31 -4.00 0.04
C ASN A 1 -33.79 -3.97 0.07
N PHE A 2 -33.17 -4.22 -1.07
CA PHE A 2 -31.71 -4.04 -1.23
C PHE A 2 -31.46 -2.56 -1.55
N ARG A 3 -30.54 -1.92 -0.79
CA ARG A 3 -30.03 -0.60 -1.13
C ARG A 3 -28.68 -0.80 -1.83
N ILE A 4 -28.51 -0.24 -3.00
CA ILE A 4 -27.25 -0.25 -3.71
C ILE A 4 -26.53 1.05 -3.36
N ILE A 5 -25.29 0.93 -2.87
CA ILE A 5 -24.38 2.06 -2.75
C ILE A 5 -23.53 2.06 -3.99
N ALA A 6 -23.75 3.04 -4.84
CA ALA A 6 -22.89 3.28 -5.97
C ALA A 6 -21.76 4.22 -5.54
N VAL A 7 -20.53 3.76 -5.70
CA VAL A 7 -19.35 4.62 -5.66
C VAL A 7 -19.28 5.32 -6.99
N VAL A 8 -19.46 6.64 -7.02
CA VAL A 8 -19.32 7.38 -8.25
C VAL A 8 -18.40 8.56 -8.01
N ASP A 9 -17.30 8.50 -8.70
CA ASP A 9 -16.50 9.66 -9.01
C ASP A 9 -17.21 10.35 -10.19
N GLY A 10 -18.13 11.29 -9.88
CA GLY A 10 -18.93 12.00 -10.87
C GLY A 10 -20.42 11.63 -10.95
N ASN A 11 -21.22 12.55 -11.39
CA ASN A 11 -22.68 12.57 -11.47
C ASN A 11 -23.35 11.27 -11.91
N ILE A 12 -24.14 10.64 -11.02
CA ILE A 12 -25.14 9.66 -11.43
C ILE A 12 -26.38 10.42 -11.93
N GLN A 13 -26.68 10.26 -13.22
CA GLN A 13 -27.82 10.94 -13.85
C GLN A 13 -29.17 10.23 -13.68
N ASP A 14 -29.23 9.03 -13.08
CA ASP A 14 -30.43 8.22 -12.95
C ASP A 14 -30.68 7.77 -11.51
N LYS A 15 -31.17 8.69 -10.68
CA LYS A 15 -31.52 8.44 -9.27
C LYS A 15 -32.94 7.89 -9.09
N ASP A 16 -33.70 7.68 -10.16
CA ASP A 16 -35.16 7.53 -10.06
C ASP A 16 -35.65 6.12 -9.73
N THR A 17 -34.79 5.12 -9.79
CA THR A 17 -35.19 3.72 -9.60
C THR A 17 -34.63 3.02 -8.37
N VAL A 18 -33.51 3.48 -7.79
CA VAL A 18 -32.86 2.86 -6.62
C VAL A 18 -32.33 3.95 -5.68
N PRO A 19 -32.54 3.83 -4.35
CA PRO A 19 -31.91 4.76 -3.40
C PRO A 19 -30.39 4.69 -3.48
N VAL A 20 -29.74 5.79 -3.84
CA VAL A 20 -28.30 5.90 -3.96
C VAL A 20 -27.77 6.76 -2.82
N MET A 21 -26.72 6.30 -2.16
CA MET A 21 -25.93 7.08 -1.22
C MET A 21 -24.56 7.36 -1.85
N THR A 22 -24.17 8.63 -1.91
CA THR A 22 -22.93 9.09 -2.54
C THR A 22 -21.90 9.44 -1.49
N PHE A 23 -20.62 9.30 -1.82
CA PHE A 23 -19.53 9.81 -0.98
C PHE A 23 -18.39 10.40 -1.80
N GLY A 24 -17.68 11.38 -1.22
CA GLY A 24 -16.58 12.06 -1.88
C GLY A 24 -15.88 13.08 -0.99
N ILE A 25 -14.68 13.50 -1.38
CA ILE A 25 -13.88 14.48 -0.62
C ILE A 25 -14.09 15.90 -1.14
N ARG A 26 -14.24 16.07 -2.45
CA ARG A 26 -14.26 17.38 -3.13
C ARG A 26 -15.61 17.75 -3.73
N GLU A 27 -16.57 16.87 -3.71
CA GLU A 27 -17.87 17.03 -4.36
C GLU A 27 -19.00 17.05 -3.35
N GLN A 28 -20.15 17.58 -3.73
CA GLN A 28 -21.37 17.47 -2.92
C GLN A 28 -21.83 16.01 -2.93
N ALA A 29 -21.76 15.37 -1.76
CA ALA A 29 -22.14 13.97 -1.57
C ALA A 29 -22.87 13.80 -0.24
N ASP A 30 -23.56 12.68 -0.06
CA ASP A 30 -24.26 12.37 1.19
C ASP A 30 -23.29 12.16 2.35
N ILE A 31 -22.11 11.61 2.05
CA ILE A 31 -21.01 11.43 3.00
C ILE A 31 -19.80 12.17 2.45
N THR A 32 -19.20 13.04 3.25
CA THR A 32 -17.99 13.76 2.86
C THR A 32 -16.91 13.65 3.92
N ALA A 33 -15.66 13.96 3.53
CA ALA A 33 -14.53 14.01 4.45
C ALA A 33 -13.78 15.33 4.32
N SER A 34 -13.33 15.88 5.46
CA SER A 34 -12.49 17.07 5.55
C SER A 34 -11.41 16.92 6.62
N GLU A 35 -10.54 17.91 6.80
CA GLU A 35 -9.46 17.91 7.79
C GLU A 35 -8.63 16.61 7.77
N ILE A 36 -8.25 16.19 6.54
CA ILE A 36 -7.56 14.94 6.29
C ILE A 36 -6.08 15.11 6.60
N ASP A 37 -5.59 14.35 7.59
CA ASP A 37 -4.19 14.23 7.97
C ASP A 37 -3.70 12.80 7.74
N ILE A 38 -2.66 12.63 6.91
CA ILE A 38 -2.12 11.32 6.52
C ILE A 38 -0.71 11.18 7.09
N THR A 39 -0.49 10.11 7.86
CA THR A 39 0.79 9.77 8.46
C THR A 39 1.19 8.34 8.11
N THR A 40 2.41 7.93 8.47
CA THR A 40 2.88 6.54 8.32
C THR A 40 2.09 5.54 9.17
N ARG A 41 1.34 6.01 10.17
CA ARG A 41 0.57 5.17 11.11
C ARG A 41 -0.91 5.07 10.78
N GLY A 42 -1.39 5.86 9.82
CA GLY A 42 -2.80 5.88 9.46
C GLY A 42 -3.27 7.24 8.96
N VAL A 43 -4.57 7.41 8.89
CA VAL A 43 -5.22 8.64 8.44
C VAL A 43 -6.24 9.11 9.47
N GLN A 44 -6.25 10.40 9.74
CA GLN A 44 -7.27 11.08 10.55
C GLN A 44 -8.07 12.02 9.65
N PHE A 45 -9.38 12.06 9.83
CA PHE A 45 -10.25 12.97 9.07
C PHE A 45 -11.58 13.17 9.77
N ASP A 46 -12.29 14.24 9.42
CA ASP A 46 -13.66 14.50 9.84
C ASP A 46 -14.61 13.91 8.79
N LEU A 47 -15.40 12.89 9.19
CA LEU A 47 -16.46 12.33 8.36
C LEU A 47 -17.75 13.10 8.64
N HIS A 48 -18.39 13.60 7.58
CA HIS A 48 -19.66 14.33 7.63
C HIS A 48 -20.77 13.49 7.02
N TYR A 49 -21.87 13.35 7.72
CA TYR A 49 -23.09 12.75 7.23
C TYR A 49 -24.29 13.54 7.76
N ARG A 50 -25.10 14.10 6.87
CA ARG A 50 -26.18 15.04 7.22
C ARG A 50 -25.60 16.19 8.09
N ASN A 51 -26.14 16.38 9.30
CA ASN A 51 -25.71 17.43 10.25
C ASN A 51 -24.76 16.91 11.34
N ILE A 52 -24.17 15.71 11.14
CA ILE A 52 -23.28 15.09 12.13
C ILE A 52 -21.88 15.06 11.55
N THR A 53 -20.91 15.48 12.37
CA THR A 53 -19.48 15.34 12.09
C THR A 53 -18.88 14.38 13.10
N SER A 54 -18.07 13.43 12.64
CA SER A 54 -17.36 12.48 13.49
C SER A 54 -15.87 12.42 13.10
N ARG A 55 -14.99 12.72 14.06
CA ARG A 55 -13.54 12.53 13.86
C ARG A 55 -13.21 11.05 13.80
N MET A 56 -12.61 10.62 12.69
CA MET A 56 -12.18 9.26 12.43
C MET A 56 -10.67 9.14 12.56
N ASN A 57 -10.19 7.98 13.06
CA ASN A 57 -8.78 7.64 13.12
C ASN A 57 -8.59 6.21 12.59
N ILE A 58 -8.20 6.09 11.32
CA ILE A 58 -8.08 4.80 10.64
C ILE A 58 -6.62 4.37 10.63
N PRO A 59 -6.26 3.19 11.16
CA PRO A 59 -4.87 2.74 11.29
C PRO A 59 -4.29 2.18 9.97
N ILE A 60 -4.71 2.72 8.84
CA ILE A 60 -4.23 2.35 7.50
C ILE A 60 -3.83 3.64 6.78
N PRO A 61 -2.54 3.83 6.43
CA PRO A 61 -2.09 5.06 5.77
C PRO A 61 -2.65 5.21 4.35
N GLY A 62 -2.74 6.46 3.90
CA GLY A 62 -3.08 6.79 2.53
C GLY A 62 -4.50 7.30 2.32
N LEU A 63 -4.65 8.17 1.32
CA LEU A 63 -5.93 8.81 0.98
C LEU A 63 -7.02 7.81 0.61
N PHE A 64 -6.64 6.66 0.00
CA PHE A 64 -7.59 5.59 -0.33
C PHE A 64 -8.31 5.03 0.91
N SER A 65 -7.69 5.09 2.09
CA SER A 65 -8.31 4.65 3.35
C SER A 65 -9.47 5.55 3.75
N VAL A 66 -9.42 6.85 3.42
CA VAL A 66 -10.56 7.76 3.61
C VAL A 66 -11.73 7.34 2.72
N PHE A 67 -11.48 7.08 1.43
CA PHE A 67 -12.51 6.61 0.50
C PHE A 67 -13.10 5.27 0.92
N ASN A 68 -12.26 4.31 1.31
CA ASN A 68 -12.72 3.00 1.78
C ASN A 68 -13.56 3.12 3.06
N ALA A 69 -13.13 3.96 4.01
CA ALA A 69 -13.88 4.22 5.24
C ALA A 69 -15.23 4.88 4.97
N MET A 70 -15.30 5.89 4.07
CA MET A 70 -16.56 6.50 3.65
C MET A 70 -17.49 5.49 2.97
N GLY A 71 -16.96 4.64 2.08
CA GLY A 71 -17.74 3.58 1.43
C GLY A 71 -18.29 2.58 2.44
N ALA A 72 -17.46 2.09 3.36
CA ALA A 72 -17.88 1.19 4.43
C ALA A 72 -18.94 1.86 5.36
N ALA A 73 -18.73 3.12 5.72
CA ALA A 73 -19.68 3.91 6.48
C ALA A 73 -21.02 4.03 5.76
N GLY A 74 -21.00 4.29 4.44
CA GLY A 74 -22.20 4.36 3.62
C GLY A 74 -23.00 3.06 3.63
N VAL A 75 -22.32 1.89 3.50
CA VAL A 75 -22.98 0.58 3.62
C VAL A 75 -23.61 0.42 5.00
N ALA A 76 -22.88 0.67 6.07
CA ALA A 76 -23.36 0.50 7.43
C ALA A 76 -24.52 1.46 7.78
N LEU A 77 -24.45 2.73 7.35
CA LEU A 77 -25.55 3.71 7.49
C LEU A 77 -26.80 3.26 6.74
N SER A 78 -26.66 2.67 5.56
CA SER A 78 -27.81 2.15 4.81
C SER A 78 -28.49 0.97 5.49
N LEU A 79 -27.76 0.25 6.34
CA LEU A 79 -28.25 -0.84 7.19
C LEU A 79 -28.83 -0.33 8.53
N GLY A 80 -28.76 0.98 8.79
CA GLY A 80 -29.29 1.61 9.98
C GLY A 80 -28.36 1.64 11.19
N TRP A 81 -27.06 1.42 10.99
CA TRP A 81 -26.08 1.51 12.06
C TRP A 81 -25.82 2.97 12.46
N SER A 82 -25.49 3.19 13.74
CA SER A 82 -25.13 4.53 14.22
C SER A 82 -23.70 4.90 13.81
N LEU A 83 -23.44 6.20 13.66
CA LEU A 83 -22.09 6.70 13.38
C LEU A 83 -21.06 6.31 14.46
N ASP A 84 -21.46 6.24 15.74
CA ASP A 84 -20.58 5.82 16.82
C ASP A 84 -20.18 4.35 16.70
N SER A 85 -21.11 3.48 16.32
CA SER A 85 -20.81 2.06 16.05
C SER A 85 -19.89 1.90 14.85
N ILE A 86 -20.11 2.69 13.80
CA ILE A 86 -19.27 2.71 12.59
C ILE A 86 -17.87 3.19 12.91
N LYS A 87 -17.76 4.30 13.66
CA LYS A 87 -16.47 4.83 14.13
C LYS A 87 -15.71 3.77 14.91
N SER A 88 -16.36 3.17 15.92
CA SER A 88 -15.73 2.12 16.72
C SER A 88 -15.24 0.95 15.88
N GLY A 89 -16.02 0.50 14.90
CA GLY A 89 -15.63 -0.58 13.99
C GLY A 89 -14.43 -0.21 13.12
N LEU A 90 -14.43 0.97 12.51
CA LEU A 90 -13.37 1.45 11.63
C LEU A 90 -12.05 1.73 12.38
N GLU A 91 -12.12 2.30 13.59
CA GLU A 91 -10.94 2.62 14.40
C GLU A 91 -10.30 1.36 15.03
N ASN A 92 -11.07 0.29 15.22
CA ASN A 92 -10.57 -1.00 15.70
C ASN A 92 -10.16 -1.95 14.56
N MET A 93 -10.16 -1.49 13.32
CA MET A 93 -9.65 -2.29 12.20
C MET A 93 -8.17 -2.58 12.38
N VAL A 94 -7.79 -3.83 12.19
CA VAL A 94 -6.40 -4.20 11.96
C VAL A 94 -6.06 -3.87 10.51
N SER A 95 -4.84 -3.45 10.21
CA SER A 95 -4.39 -3.23 8.84
C SER A 95 -4.69 -4.46 7.97
N VAL A 96 -5.08 -4.24 6.73
CA VAL A 96 -5.22 -5.35 5.78
C VAL A 96 -3.83 -5.91 5.48
N SER A 97 -3.63 -7.20 5.77
CA SER A 97 -2.33 -7.84 5.58
C SER A 97 -1.80 -7.64 4.17
N GLY A 98 -0.58 -7.10 4.07
CA GLY A 98 0.10 -6.82 2.81
C GLY A 98 -0.46 -5.65 2.00
N ARG A 99 -1.15 -4.68 2.63
CA ARG A 99 -1.65 -3.46 2.00
C ARG A 99 -1.19 -2.23 2.77
N LEU A 100 -0.07 -1.63 2.36
CA LEU A 100 0.64 -0.58 3.09
C LEU A 100 0.69 -0.88 4.61
N GLU A 101 0.89 -2.15 4.92
CA GLU A 101 0.89 -2.65 6.29
C GLU A 101 2.16 -2.20 7.01
N PRO A 102 2.05 -1.37 8.07
CA PRO A 102 3.21 -0.98 8.84
C PRO A 102 3.71 -2.15 9.69
N LEU A 103 5.00 -2.48 9.55
CA LEU A 103 5.66 -3.48 10.36
C LEU A 103 6.26 -2.85 11.62
N PRO A 104 6.26 -3.56 12.76
CA PRO A 104 6.90 -3.10 13.98
C PRO A 104 8.40 -2.85 13.76
N THR A 105 8.87 -1.63 14.06
CA THR A 105 10.30 -1.26 13.97
C THR A 105 10.92 -0.99 15.33
N GLY A 106 10.23 -1.31 16.44
CA GLY A 106 10.74 -1.11 17.80
C GLY A 106 11.15 0.35 18.06
N LYS A 107 12.41 0.53 18.45
CA LYS A 107 12.99 1.86 18.76
C LYS A 107 13.61 2.56 17.53
N HIS A 108 13.56 1.94 16.37
CA HIS A 108 14.16 2.52 15.16
C HIS A 108 13.35 3.71 14.65
N ALA A 109 14.04 4.74 14.16
CA ALA A 109 13.44 6.00 13.74
C ALA A 109 13.09 6.03 12.23
N PHE A 110 12.78 4.88 11.63
CA PHE A 110 12.28 4.73 10.27
C PHE A 110 11.01 3.88 10.27
N THR A 111 10.32 3.83 9.16
CA THR A 111 9.10 3.03 8.97
C THR A 111 9.34 1.95 7.92
N VAL A 112 8.81 0.74 8.13
CA VAL A 112 8.76 -0.33 7.13
C VAL A 112 7.31 -0.59 6.78
N LEU A 113 6.99 -0.54 5.49
CA LEU A 113 5.65 -0.81 4.94
C LEU A 113 5.71 -2.03 4.02
N LEU A 114 4.78 -2.95 4.22
CA LEU A 114 4.61 -4.14 3.39
C LEU A 114 3.45 -3.96 2.43
N ASP A 115 3.65 -4.21 1.12
CA ASP A 115 2.59 -4.07 0.13
C ASP A 115 2.63 -5.15 -0.97
N TYR A 116 1.45 -5.52 -1.46
CA TYR A 116 1.27 -6.52 -2.53
C TYR A 116 1.35 -5.92 -3.94
N ALA A 117 1.78 -4.68 -4.11
CA ALA A 117 1.91 -4.03 -5.41
C ALA A 117 2.90 -4.78 -6.32
N HIS A 118 2.38 -5.48 -7.32
CA HIS A 118 3.12 -6.32 -8.27
C HIS A 118 2.79 -6.00 -9.74
N THR A 119 2.09 -4.90 -9.98
CA THR A 119 1.82 -4.32 -11.30
C THR A 119 2.30 -2.88 -11.37
N PRO A 120 2.58 -2.32 -12.57
CA PRO A 120 3.02 -0.93 -12.70
C PRO A 120 2.08 0.06 -12.03
N ASP A 121 0.77 -0.02 -12.30
CA ASP A 121 -0.24 0.89 -11.76
C ASP A 121 -0.35 0.78 -10.23
N ALA A 122 -0.33 -0.45 -9.68
CA ALA A 122 -0.39 -0.66 -8.25
C ALA A 122 0.85 -0.08 -7.56
N LEU A 123 2.05 -0.32 -8.12
CA LEU A 123 3.30 0.20 -7.58
C LEU A 123 3.33 1.73 -7.64
N GLU A 124 2.90 2.33 -8.76
CA GLU A 124 2.80 3.77 -8.90
C GLU A 124 1.87 4.39 -7.85
N ASN A 125 0.67 3.81 -7.65
CA ASN A 125 -0.31 4.31 -6.69
C ASN A 125 0.20 4.22 -5.25
N VAL A 126 0.84 3.11 -4.88
CA VAL A 126 1.45 2.93 -3.56
C VAL A 126 2.56 3.96 -3.34
N LEU A 127 3.49 4.10 -4.29
CA LEU A 127 4.62 5.02 -4.15
C LEU A 127 4.19 6.49 -4.14
N LYS A 128 3.21 6.89 -4.97
CA LYS A 128 2.59 8.21 -4.90
C LYS A 128 1.98 8.49 -3.53
N THR A 129 1.27 7.49 -2.99
CA THR A 129 0.66 7.59 -1.67
C THR A 129 1.72 7.82 -0.60
N VAL A 130 2.77 7.01 -0.60
CA VAL A 130 3.87 7.11 0.37
C VAL A 130 4.60 8.44 0.24
N ARG A 131 4.86 8.92 -0.97
CA ARG A 131 5.44 10.25 -1.20
C ARG A 131 4.63 11.38 -0.59
N GLY A 132 3.32 11.23 -0.52
CA GLY A 132 2.42 12.23 0.06
C GLY A 132 2.59 12.45 1.57
N PHE A 133 3.16 11.49 2.30
CA PHE A 133 3.35 11.60 3.76
C PHE A 133 4.79 11.30 4.23
N ALA A 134 5.69 10.85 3.36
CA ALA A 134 7.07 10.55 3.75
C ALA A 134 7.82 11.83 4.14
N ALA A 135 8.34 11.88 5.36
CA ALA A 135 9.15 12.99 5.86
C ALA A 135 10.65 12.83 5.53
N GLY A 136 11.09 11.61 5.19
CA GLY A 136 12.45 11.26 4.79
C GLY A 136 12.48 10.64 3.41
N ARG A 137 13.54 9.84 3.14
CA ARG A 137 13.67 9.14 1.86
C ARG A 137 12.60 8.05 1.73
N VAL A 138 12.12 7.86 0.51
CA VAL A 138 11.36 6.68 0.10
C VAL A 138 12.36 5.66 -0.47
N VAL A 139 12.53 4.56 0.24
CA VAL A 139 13.39 3.44 -0.16
C VAL A 139 12.49 2.29 -0.58
N THR A 140 12.57 1.88 -1.84
CA THR A 140 11.70 0.82 -2.36
C THR A 140 12.51 -0.43 -2.65
N LEU A 141 12.06 -1.55 -2.07
CA LEU A 141 12.57 -2.89 -2.33
C LEU A 141 11.50 -3.66 -3.09
N PHE A 142 11.83 -4.13 -4.30
CA PHE A 142 10.89 -4.90 -5.10
C PHE A 142 11.59 -5.83 -6.09
N GLY A 143 10.83 -6.79 -6.59
CA GLY A 143 11.16 -7.67 -7.70
C GLY A 143 9.94 -7.98 -8.53
N CYS A 144 10.14 -8.76 -9.60
CA CYS A 144 9.05 -9.26 -10.44
C CYS A 144 9.01 -10.79 -10.42
N GLY A 145 7.81 -11.34 -10.57
CA GLY A 145 7.65 -12.79 -10.71
C GLY A 145 8.08 -13.28 -12.08
N GLY A 146 8.70 -14.47 -12.12
CA GLY A 146 8.95 -15.23 -13.32
C GLY A 146 7.68 -15.89 -13.87
N ASP A 147 7.74 -16.40 -15.10
CA ASP A 147 6.62 -17.03 -15.85
C ASP A 147 5.40 -16.09 -15.90
N ARG A 148 5.64 -14.80 -16.07
CA ARG A 148 4.66 -13.73 -16.14
C ARG A 148 5.02 -12.75 -17.26
N ASP A 149 4.21 -11.74 -17.47
CA ASP A 149 4.41 -10.69 -18.46
C ASP A 149 5.77 -9.98 -18.27
N HIS A 150 6.69 -10.21 -19.21
CA HIS A 150 8.02 -9.59 -19.22
C HIS A 150 7.95 -8.09 -19.49
N ALA A 151 6.98 -7.63 -20.31
CA ALA A 151 6.90 -6.22 -20.71
C ALA A 151 6.67 -5.28 -19.52
N LYS A 152 6.06 -5.76 -18.44
CA LYS A 152 5.85 -4.97 -17.23
C LYS A 152 7.13 -4.70 -16.43
N ARG A 153 8.18 -5.53 -16.55
CA ARG A 153 9.39 -5.46 -15.72
C ARG A 153 10.11 -4.12 -15.84
N PRO A 154 10.49 -3.68 -17.06
CA PRO A 154 11.12 -2.37 -17.21
C PRO A 154 10.18 -1.21 -16.85
N ILE A 155 8.86 -1.35 -17.08
CA ILE A 155 7.88 -0.33 -16.69
C ILE A 155 7.85 -0.18 -15.17
N MET A 156 7.83 -1.28 -14.42
CA MET A 156 7.90 -1.27 -12.96
C MET A 156 9.21 -0.67 -12.45
N GLY A 157 10.35 -0.97 -13.12
CA GLY A 157 11.64 -0.36 -12.81
C GLY A 157 11.64 1.16 -12.96
N GLU A 158 11.09 1.66 -14.06
CA GLU A 158 10.97 3.09 -14.32
C GLU A 158 10.03 3.79 -13.33
N VAL A 159 8.86 3.19 -13.07
CA VAL A 159 7.88 3.70 -12.09
C VAL A 159 8.50 3.75 -10.69
N ALA A 160 9.12 2.65 -10.24
CA ALA A 160 9.77 2.60 -8.95
C ALA A 160 10.85 3.68 -8.81
N GLY A 161 11.70 3.85 -9.83
CA GLY A 161 12.73 4.87 -9.83
C GLY A 161 12.21 6.30 -9.82
N ARG A 162 11.10 6.56 -10.49
CA ARG A 162 10.48 7.91 -10.52
C ARG A 162 9.99 8.39 -9.16
N TYR A 163 9.53 7.45 -8.32
CA TYR A 163 8.90 7.78 -7.03
C TYR A 163 9.74 7.42 -5.81
N SER A 164 10.94 6.86 -5.98
CA SER A 164 11.86 6.51 -4.89
C SER A 164 13.10 7.39 -4.88
N ASP A 165 13.70 7.56 -3.71
CA ASP A 165 15.02 8.18 -3.56
C ASP A 165 16.14 7.15 -3.66
N PHE A 166 15.82 5.89 -3.37
CA PHE A 166 16.75 4.77 -3.49
C PHE A 166 15.98 3.48 -3.78
N LEU A 167 16.51 2.65 -4.68
CA LEU A 167 15.92 1.36 -5.03
C LEU A 167 16.81 0.20 -4.63
N ILE A 168 16.18 -0.89 -4.23
CA ILE A 168 16.79 -2.19 -4.04
C ILE A 168 16.04 -3.17 -4.93
N VAL A 169 16.66 -3.57 -6.03
CA VAL A 169 16.08 -4.53 -6.96
C VAL A 169 16.51 -5.93 -6.55
N THR A 170 15.54 -6.82 -6.38
CA THR A 170 15.76 -8.15 -5.82
C THR A 170 14.88 -9.21 -6.49
N SER A 171 15.06 -10.48 -6.14
CA SER A 171 14.19 -11.57 -6.56
C SER A 171 12.85 -11.51 -5.84
N ASP A 172 11.79 -11.91 -6.53
CA ASP A 172 10.45 -12.17 -5.97
C ASP A 172 10.18 -13.69 -6.00
N ASN A 173 9.28 -14.17 -6.83
CA ASN A 173 9.04 -15.57 -7.14
C ASN A 173 9.61 -15.87 -8.54
N PRO A 174 10.87 -16.26 -8.70
CA PRO A 174 11.48 -16.45 -10.03
C PRO A 174 10.86 -17.64 -10.80
N ARG A 175 10.21 -18.56 -10.12
CA ARG A 175 9.60 -19.78 -10.68
C ARG A 175 10.61 -20.58 -11.49
N SER A 176 10.43 -20.70 -12.83
CA SER A 176 11.33 -21.43 -13.70
C SER A 176 12.41 -20.55 -14.35
N GLU A 177 12.32 -19.23 -14.21
CA GLU A 177 13.26 -18.30 -14.82
C GLU A 177 14.50 -18.04 -13.95
N ASP A 178 15.58 -17.65 -14.59
CA ASP A 178 16.79 -17.14 -13.89
C ASP A 178 16.44 -15.82 -13.17
N PRO A 179 16.62 -15.74 -11.84
CA PRO A 179 16.35 -14.53 -11.08
C PRO A 179 17.10 -13.31 -11.59
N MET A 180 18.36 -13.50 -12.04
CA MET A 180 19.17 -12.40 -12.53
C MET A 180 18.70 -11.87 -13.88
N ALA A 181 18.15 -12.72 -14.74
CA ALA A 181 17.53 -12.28 -15.99
C ALA A 181 16.32 -11.39 -15.74
N ILE A 182 15.46 -11.75 -14.75
CA ILE A 182 14.31 -10.92 -14.34
C ILE A 182 14.79 -9.58 -13.80
N ILE A 183 15.83 -9.57 -12.97
CA ILE A 183 16.41 -8.36 -12.37
C ILE A 183 16.98 -7.44 -13.46
N GLN A 184 17.64 -7.99 -14.48
CA GLN A 184 18.18 -7.23 -15.60
C GLN A 184 17.06 -6.52 -16.40
N ASP A 185 15.94 -7.21 -16.67
CA ASP A 185 14.77 -6.60 -17.31
C ASP A 185 14.23 -5.40 -16.49
N ILE A 186 14.21 -5.52 -15.16
CA ILE A 186 13.77 -4.43 -14.27
C ILE A 186 14.79 -3.27 -14.33
N GLU A 187 16.09 -3.58 -14.29
CA GLU A 187 17.17 -2.59 -14.25
C GLU A 187 17.18 -1.69 -15.49
N GLU A 188 16.77 -2.21 -16.66
CA GLU A 188 16.59 -1.41 -17.87
C GLU A 188 15.64 -0.21 -17.66
N GLY A 189 14.59 -0.42 -16.91
CA GLY A 189 13.66 0.64 -16.55
C GLY A 189 14.20 1.58 -15.48
N VAL A 190 14.87 1.03 -14.45
CA VAL A 190 15.49 1.83 -13.38
C VAL A 190 16.52 2.80 -13.96
N LYS A 191 17.35 2.36 -14.91
CA LYS A 191 18.34 3.22 -15.59
C LYS A 191 17.70 4.43 -16.30
N LYS A 192 16.49 4.26 -16.86
CA LYS A 192 15.75 5.37 -17.51
C LYS A 192 15.31 6.44 -16.50
N SER A 193 15.01 6.04 -15.26
CA SER A 193 14.61 6.99 -14.21
C SER A 193 15.77 7.79 -13.64
N GLY A 194 17.01 7.28 -13.75
CA GLY A 194 18.20 7.86 -13.13
C GLY A 194 18.27 7.69 -11.60
N CYS A 195 17.38 6.89 -11.00
CA CYS A 195 17.36 6.64 -9.56
C CYS A 195 18.60 5.84 -9.11
N GLU A 196 19.21 6.26 -8.00
CA GLU A 196 20.26 5.48 -7.34
C GLU A 196 19.71 4.13 -6.88
N HIS A 197 20.42 3.05 -7.18
CA HIS A 197 19.93 1.72 -6.87
C HIS A 197 21.06 0.72 -6.60
N VAL A 198 20.66 -0.39 -5.99
CA VAL A 198 21.50 -1.57 -5.80
C VAL A 198 20.73 -2.82 -6.22
N ILE A 199 21.45 -3.81 -6.75
CA ILE A 199 20.92 -5.12 -7.07
C ILE A 199 21.43 -6.11 -6.02
N ILE A 200 20.49 -6.78 -5.35
CA ILE A 200 20.77 -7.84 -4.38
C ILE A 200 19.79 -8.98 -4.69
N GLU A 201 20.26 -10.04 -5.36
CA GLU A 201 19.40 -11.15 -5.79
C GLU A 201 18.62 -11.77 -4.64
N ASN A 202 19.32 -12.14 -3.55
CA ASN A 202 18.70 -12.74 -2.38
C ASN A 202 17.83 -11.72 -1.63
N ARG A 203 16.51 -11.95 -1.62
CA ARG A 203 15.56 -11.00 -1.05
C ARG A 203 15.72 -10.80 0.47
N ARG A 204 16.15 -11.82 1.22
CA ARG A 204 16.45 -11.67 2.66
C ARG A 204 17.63 -10.74 2.89
N GLU A 205 18.71 -10.88 2.10
CA GLU A 205 19.87 -10.00 2.16
C GLU A 205 19.51 -8.59 1.69
N ALA A 206 18.61 -8.47 0.70
CA ALA A 206 18.08 -7.18 0.26
C ALA A 206 17.31 -6.46 1.38
N ILE A 207 16.47 -7.18 2.14
CA ILE A 207 15.77 -6.64 3.32
C ILE A 207 16.79 -6.23 4.39
N ARG A 208 17.77 -7.09 4.71
CA ARG A 208 18.85 -6.75 5.65
C ARG A 208 19.54 -5.46 5.24
N TYR A 209 19.96 -5.36 3.99
CA TYR A 209 20.62 -4.15 3.46
C TYR A 209 19.74 -2.91 3.62
N ALA A 210 18.44 -3.00 3.33
CA ALA A 210 17.49 -1.90 3.50
C ALA A 210 17.44 -1.41 4.95
N LEU A 211 17.35 -2.34 5.91
CA LEU A 211 17.24 -2.02 7.34
C LEU A 211 18.54 -1.46 7.92
N GLU A 212 19.70 -2.01 7.55
CA GLU A 212 21.02 -1.56 8.02
C GLU A 212 21.40 -0.17 7.46
N ASN A 213 20.94 0.20 6.27
CA ASN A 213 21.21 1.48 5.63
C ASN A 213 20.08 2.50 5.80
N ALA A 214 19.06 2.17 6.61
CA ALA A 214 17.95 3.05 6.91
C ALA A 214 18.41 4.28 7.70
N ARG A 215 17.86 5.44 7.35
CA ARG A 215 18.09 6.72 8.03
C ARG A 215 16.85 7.14 8.81
N LYS A 216 17.03 8.09 9.71
CA LYS A 216 15.90 8.68 10.44
C LYS A 216 14.84 9.22 9.46
N ASN A 217 13.58 8.89 9.72
CA ASN A 217 12.39 9.25 8.95
C ASN A 217 12.29 8.58 7.56
N ASP A 218 13.17 7.67 7.18
CA ASP A 218 13.00 6.89 5.97
C ASP A 218 11.71 6.08 6.00
N VAL A 219 11.10 5.92 4.84
CA VAL A 219 10.00 4.98 4.62
C VAL A 219 10.50 3.90 3.66
N ILE A 220 10.67 2.69 4.18
CA ILE A 220 11.08 1.51 3.43
C ILE A 220 9.84 0.77 2.99
N ILE A 221 9.69 0.51 1.69
CA ILE A 221 8.56 -0.22 1.12
C ILE A 221 9.07 -1.57 0.62
N LEU A 222 8.54 -2.65 1.19
CA LEU A 222 8.71 -4.01 0.71
C LEU A 222 7.52 -4.32 -0.21
N ALA A 223 7.73 -4.21 -1.53
CA ALA A 223 6.67 -4.36 -2.52
C ALA A 223 6.75 -5.71 -3.26
N GLY A 224 5.57 -6.21 -3.63
CA GLY A 224 5.38 -7.40 -4.45
C GLY A 224 4.74 -8.56 -3.72
N LYS A 225 5.27 -8.97 -2.58
CA LYS A 225 4.81 -10.17 -1.86
C LYS A 225 3.60 -9.93 -0.94
N GLY A 226 3.55 -8.79 -0.29
CA GLY A 226 2.45 -8.47 0.63
C GLY A 226 2.24 -9.55 1.68
N HIS A 227 1.12 -10.27 1.62
CA HIS A 227 0.76 -11.33 2.56
C HIS A 227 1.32 -12.72 2.19
N GLU A 228 2.09 -12.83 1.10
CA GLU A 228 2.70 -14.13 0.74
C GLU A 228 3.79 -14.51 1.73
N ASN A 229 3.71 -15.72 2.25
CA ASN A 229 4.68 -16.29 3.20
C ASN A 229 5.58 -17.36 2.56
N TYR A 230 5.77 -17.30 1.24
CA TYR A 230 6.62 -18.23 0.50
C TYR A 230 7.35 -17.52 -0.65
N GLN A 231 8.41 -18.16 -1.11
CA GLN A 231 9.08 -17.88 -2.38
C GLN A 231 9.01 -19.12 -3.27
N GLU A 232 8.60 -18.95 -4.53
CA GLU A 232 8.48 -20.04 -5.49
C GLU A 232 9.71 -20.08 -6.40
N ILE A 233 10.50 -21.18 -6.30
CA ILE A 233 11.75 -21.37 -7.03
C ILE A 233 11.74 -22.78 -7.63
N ASN A 234 11.91 -22.90 -8.96
CA ASN A 234 11.97 -24.18 -9.67
C ASN A 234 10.80 -25.12 -9.35
N GLY A 235 9.58 -24.57 -9.24
CA GLY A 235 8.36 -25.33 -8.95
C GLY A 235 8.19 -25.72 -7.48
N GLY A 236 9.13 -25.37 -6.60
CA GLY A 236 9.05 -25.56 -5.15
C GLY A 236 8.65 -24.28 -4.43
N LYS A 237 7.77 -24.38 -3.43
CA LYS A 237 7.47 -23.28 -2.51
C LYS A 237 8.34 -23.42 -1.26
N HIS A 238 9.13 -22.40 -0.99
CA HIS A 238 9.98 -22.29 0.19
C HIS A 238 9.40 -21.26 1.14
N HIS A 239 9.39 -21.54 2.45
CA HIS A 239 8.92 -20.56 3.43
C HIS A 239 9.73 -19.27 3.33
N PHE A 240 9.04 -18.14 3.24
CA PHE A 240 9.62 -16.81 3.14
C PHE A 240 8.58 -15.78 3.57
N ASP A 241 8.60 -15.38 4.83
CA ASP A 241 7.71 -14.37 5.38
C ASP A 241 8.50 -13.11 5.69
N GLU A 242 8.16 -12.00 5.02
CA GLU A 242 8.87 -10.74 5.19
C GLU A 242 8.65 -10.13 6.58
N LYS A 243 7.53 -10.42 7.23
CA LYS A 243 7.25 -9.94 8.60
C LYS A 243 8.18 -10.62 9.59
N GLU A 244 8.31 -11.96 9.51
CA GLU A 244 9.24 -12.73 10.34
C GLU A 244 10.68 -12.26 10.12
N ILE A 245 11.08 -12.04 8.86
CA ILE A 245 12.44 -11.57 8.52
C ILE A 245 12.72 -10.20 9.11
N VAL A 246 11.77 -9.25 8.99
CA VAL A 246 11.94 -7.90 9.55
C VAL A 246 11.98 -7.95 11.08
N ALA A 247 11.08 -8.72 11.72
CA ALA A 247 11.04 -8.88 13.17
C ALA A 247 12.35 -9.48 13.70
N GLU A 248 12.85 -10.55 13.08
CA GLU A 248 14.14 -11.18 13.44
C GLU A 248 15.32 -10.19 13.31
N LEU A 249 15.40 -9.48 12.16
CA LEU A 249 16.51 -8.57 11.88
C LEU A 249 16.53 -7.34 12.80
N LEU A 250 15.36 -6.88 13.26
CA LEU A 250 15.21 -5.73 14.16
C LEU A 250 15.13 -6.12 15.64
N GLY A 251 15.00 -7.42 15.96
CA GLY A 251 14.82 -7.90 17.32
C GLY A 251 13.50 -7.40 17.94
N THR A 252 12.41 -7.47 17.19
CA THR A 252 11.08 -6.97 17.58
C THR A 252 10.06 -8.11 17.79
N ASP A 253 10.53 -9.36 17.99
CA ASP A 253 9.71 -10.53 18.28
C ASP A 253 8.95 -10.43 19.62
#